data_5576a9157cd0208009688ed4c10c9929
#
_entry.id   5576a9157cd0208009688ed4c10c9929
#
_cell.length_a   1.000
_cell.length_b   1.000
_cell.length_c   1.000
_cell.angle_alpha   90.00
_cell.angle_beta   90.00
_cell.angle_gamma   90.00
#
_symmetry.space_group_name_H-M   'P 1'
#
loop_
_entity.id
_entity.type
_entity.pdbx_description
1 polymer ?
#
loop_
_entity_poly.entity_id
_entity_poly.type
_entity_poly.pdbx_seq_one_letter_code
_entity_poly.pdbx_strand_id
1 'polypeptide(L)'
;MKCKERSFSPKQGGFALVITLLIMLVASVIGFAAMTTTDIEVRISGNNHWGNQAFYAADGAVEVALADGSNFQRTGKNLDLTEPVRASVTVGYDPTQKGAPRGKGISALHFNFDHYVITAKGYTSMATLSASSEIQEKVIKLVPTAQGGY
;
A
#
# COMPACT_ATOMS: atom_id res chain seq x y z
N MET A 1 77.11 3.01 25.97
CA MET A 1 75.66 2.68 26.05
C MET A 1 75.40 1.41 25.24
N LYS A 2 75.08 0.25 25.89
CA LYS A 2 74.79 -1.01 25.24
C LYS A 2 73.26 -1.07 25.03
N CYS A 3 72.75 -1.01 23.78
CA CYS A 3 71.41 -1.33 23.49
C CYS A 3 71.14 -2.80 23.77
N LYS A 4 70.20 -3.05 24.69
CA LYS A 4 69.70 -4.40 25.02
C LYS A 4 68.71 -4.83 23.95
N GLU A 5 69.15 -5.64 22.96
CA GLU A 5 68.26 -6.30 22.03
C GLU A 5 67.29 -7.19 22.79
N ARG A 6 66.01 -6.89 22.71
CA ARG A 6 64.93 -7.78 23.19
C ARG A 6 64.84 -8.93 22.24
N SER A 7 65.37 -10.07 22.63
CA SER A 7 65.10 -11.34 21.95
C SER A 7 63.63 -11.65 21.96
N PHE A 8 63.00 -11.57 20.82
CA PHE A 8 61.63 -12.00 20.62
C PHE A 8 61.58 -13.53 20.68
N SER A 9 60.98 -14.07 21.72
CA SER A 9 60.89 -15.53 21.93
C SER A 9 59.91 -16.13 20.89
N PRO A 10 60.31 -17.13 20.08
CA PRO A 10 59.48 -17.69 18.98
C PRO A 10 58.33 -18.59 19.44
N LYS A 11 58.07 -18.70 20.75
CA LYS A 11 57.02 -19.58 21.29
C LYS A 11 55.60 -19.00 21.30
N GLN A 12 55.39 -17.75 20.89
CA GLN A 12 54.07 -17.09 20.89
C GLN A 12 53.34 -17.15 19.54
N GLY A 13 53.92 -17.68 18.48
CA GLY A 13 53.32 -17.69 17.13
C GLY A 13 52.07 -18.55 17.01
N GLY A 14 51.98 -19.65 17.77
CA GLY A 14 50.79 -20.53 17.72
C GLY A 14 49.55 -19.91 18.36
N PHE A 15 49.71 -19.15 19.43
CA PHE A 15 48.58 -18.49 20.12
C PHE A 15 48.00 -17.34 19.31
N ALA A 16 48.83 -16.55 18.64
CA ALA A 16 48.39 -15.49 17.75
C ALA A 16 47.54 -16.01 16.59
N LEU A 17 47.92 -17.17 16.03
CA LEU A 17 47.16 -17.81 14.92
C LEU A 17 45.79 -18.28 15.38
N VAL A 18 45.67 -18.84 16.60
CA VAL A 18 44.38 -19.25 17.17
C VAL A 18 43.47 -18.04 17.40
N ILE A 19 43.99 -16.94 17.93
CA ILE A 19 43.21 -15.70 18.12
C ILE A 19 42.76 -15.13 16.81
N THR A 20 43.60 -15.08 15.78
CA THR A 20 43.19 -14.56 14.46
C THR A 20 42.10 -15.42 13.81
N LEU A 21 42.19 -16.75 13.93
CA LEU A 21 41.16 -17.66 13.48
C LEU A 21 39.83 -17.44 14.20
N LEU A 22 39.87 -17.24 15.51
CA LEU A 22 38.68 -17.00 16.32
C LEU A 22 38.02 -15.66 15.97
N ILE A 23 38.82 -14.61 15.77
CA ILE A 23 38.34 -13.31 15.33
C ILE A 23 37.69 -13.41 13.93
N MET A 24 38.32 -14.12 12.99
CA MET A 24 37.77 -14.35 11.64
C MET A 24 36.44 -15.11 11.70
N LEU A 25 36.33 -16.12 12.56
CA LEU A 25 35.11 -16.88 12.76
C LEU A 25 33.98 -15.98 13.28
N VAL A 26 34.23 -15.18 14.31
CA VAL A 26 33.24 -14.24 14.86
C VAL A 26 32.86 -13.19 13.84
N ALA A 27 33.81 -12.62 13.12
CA ALA A 27 33.56 -11.64 12.08
C ALA A 27 32.70 -12.22 10.94
N SER A 28 32.93 -13.48 10.55
CA SER A 28 32.16 -14.19 9.54
C SER A 28 30.69 -14.39 9.97
N VAL A 29 30.46 -14.77 11.25
CA VAL A 29 29.11 -14.95 11.79
C VAL A 29 28.34 -13.62 11.82
N ILE A 30 29.00 -12.54 12.25
CA ILE A 30 28.41 -11.19 12.27
C ILE A 30 28.09 -10.73 10.84
N GLY A 31 29.01 -10.94 9.88
CA GLY A 31 28.80 -10.60 8.48
C GLY A 31 27.63 -11.35 7.86
N PHE A 32 27.49 -12.65 8.14
CA PHE A 32 26.36 -13.44 7.67
C PHE A 32 25.04 -12.97 8.28
N ALA A 33 25.00 -12.68 9.59
CA ALA A 33 23.81 -12.13 10.25
C ALA A 33 23.39 -10.78 9.65
N ALA A 34 24.33 -9.89 9.35
CA ALA A 34 24.04 -8.61 8.72
C ALA A 34 23.44 -8.79 7.30
N MET A 35 23.97 -9.72 6.50
CA MET A 35 23.41 -10.02 5.18
C MET A 35 21.96 -10.49 5.23
N THR A 36 21.62 -11.39 6.16
CA THR A 36 20.24 -11.90 6.30
C THR A 36 19.26 -10.79 6.68
N THR A 37 19.67 -9.86 7.55
CA THR A 37 18.86 -8.71 7.96
C THR A 37 18.59 -7.80 6.75
N THR A 38 19.59 -7.49 5.97
CA THR A 38 19.46 -6.63 4.78
C THR A 38 18.53 -7.27 3.73
N ASP A 39 18.61 -8.57 3.51
CA ASP A 39 17.71 -9.26 2.55
C ASP A 39 16.23 -9.16 2.98
N ILE A 40 15.96 -9.29 4.28
CA ILE A 40 14.61 -9.12 4.83
C ILE A 40 14.11 -7.68 4.64
N GLU A 41 14.96 -6.68 4.93
CA GLU A 41 14.60 -5.26 4.76
C GLU A 41 14.28 -4.93 3.30
N VAL A 42 15.07 -5.43 2.35
CA VAL A 42 14.83 -5.24 0.91
C VAL A 42 13.50 -5.86 0.49
N ARG A 43 13.17 -7.05 0.98
CA ARG A 43 11.88 -7.72 0.69
C ARG A 43 10.70 -6.95 1.29
N ILE A 44 10.81 -6.47 2.53
CA ILE A 44 9.76 -5.66 3.17
C ILE A 44 9.55 -4.35 2.40
N SER A 45 10.65 -3.67 2.05
CA SER A 45 10.58 -2.43 1.25
C SER A 45 9.94 -2.66 -0.12
N GLY A 46 10.31 -3.75 -0.80
CA GLY A 46 9.70 -4.14 -2.07
C GLY A 46 8.20 -4.40 -1.93
N ASN A 47 7.78 -5.17 -0.94
CA ASN A 47 6.36 -5.45 -0.70
C ASN A 47 5.55 -4.18 -0.39
N ASN A 48 6.11 -3.26 0.41
CA ASN A 48 5.48 -1.98 0.71
C ASN A 48 5.34 -1.12 -0.56
N HIS A 49 6.34 -1.11 -1.43
CA HIS A 49 6.28 -0.37 -2.68
C HIS A 49 5.12 -0.87 -3.57
N TRP A 50 5.00 -2.18 -3.76
CA TRP A 50 3.92 -2.77 -4.56
C TRP A 50 2.55 -2.59 -3.91
N GLY A 51 2.45 -2.72 -2.58
CA GLY A 51 1.22 -2.46 -1.84
C GLY A 51 0.76 -1.01 -2.00
N ASN A 52 1.67 -0.05 -1.89
CA ASN A 52 1.38 1.36 -2.09
C ASN A 52 0.93 1.66 -3.53
N GLN A 53 1.57 1.06 -4.53
CA GLN A 53 1.13 1.22 -5.92
C GLN A 53 -0.28 0.69 -6.15
N ALA A 54 -0.61 -0.48 -5.60
CA ALA A 54 -1.95 -1.04 -5.69
C ALA A 54 -2.99 -0.15 -4.97
N PHE A 55 -2.60 0.43 -3.83
CA PHE A 55 -3.46 1.37 -3.10
C PHE A 55 -3.71 2.64 -3.92
N TYR A 56 -2.68 3.28 -4.46
CA TYR A 56 -2.85 4.47 -5.30
C TYR A 56 -3.63 4.19 -6.59
N ALA A 57 -3.49 2.97 -7.14
CA ALA A 57 -4.30 2.54 -8.27
C ALA A 57 -5.79 2.46 -7.91
N ALA A 58 -6.12 1.91 -6.72
CA ALA A 58 -7.49 1.86 -6.22
C ALA A 58 -8.05 3.26 -5.92
N ASP A 59 -7.26 4.11 -5.28
CA ASP A 59 -7.63 5.49 -4.94
C ASP A 59 -7.89 6.33 -6.19
N GLY A 60 -6.98 6.30 -7.17
CA GLY A 60 -7.20 6.95 -8.46
C GLY A 60 -8.42 6.45 -9.21
N ALA A 61 -8.77 5.17 -9.05
CA ALA A 61 -9.96 4.59 -9.65
C ALA A 61 -11.26 5.10 -8.99
N VAL A 62 -11.25 5.34 -7.68
CA VAL A 62 -12.36 6.01 -6.98
C VAL A 62 -12.56 7.42 -7.53
N GLU A 63 -11.49 8.19 -7.70
CA GLU A 63 -11.56 9.54 -8.27
C GLU A 63 -12.12 9.56 -9.68
N VAL A 64 -11.72 8.61 -10.54
CA VAL A 64 -12.28 8.46 -11.89
C VAL A 64 -13.78 8.13 -11.85
N ALA A 65 -14.19 7.27 -10.91
CA ALA A 65 -15.61 6.96 -10.74
C ALA A 65 -16.43 8.17 -10.28
N LEU A 66 -15.85 9.01 -9.40
CA LEU A 66 -16.49 10.24 -8.90
C LEU A 66 -16.56 11.34 -9.95
N ALA A 67 -15.60 11.41 -10.87
CA ALA A 67 -15.53 12.46 -11.89
C ALA A 67 -16.70 12.45 -12.87
N ASP A 68 -17.31 11.29 -13.12
CA ASP A 68 -18.43 11.15 -14.03
C ASP A 68 -19.72 10.78 -13.28
N GLY A 69 -20.63 11.74 -13.17
CA GLY A 69 -21.95 11.55 -12.55
C GLY A 69 -22.83 10.47 -13.23
N SER A 70 -22.50 10.05 -14.46
CA SER A 70 -23.20 8.98 -15.19
C SER A 70 -22.92 7.60 -14.58
N ASN A 71 -21.88 7.46 -13.78
CA ASN A 71 -21.51 6.21 -13.09
C ASN A 71 -22.49 5.86 -11.96
N PHE A 72 -23.22 6.87 -11.43
CA PHE A 72 -24.16 6.72 -10.34
C PHE A 72 -25.58 6.43 -10.87
N GLN A 73 -25.78 5.17 -11.23
CA GLN A 73 -27.06 4.65 -11.69
C GLN A 73 -27.59 3.62 -10.69
N ARG A 74 -28.93 3.52 -10.57
CA ARG A 74 -29.56 2.53 -9.66
C ARG A 74 -29.34 1.08 -10.06
N THR A 75 -28.97 0.83 -11.33
CA THR A 75 -28.62 -0.50 -11.85
C THR A 75 -27.21 -0.94 -11.48
N GLY A 76 -26.39 -0.03 -10.91
CA GLY A 76 -24.98 -0.24 -10.70
C GLY A 76 -24.16 -0.11 -11.99
N LYS A 77 -22.85 0.08 -11.86
CA LYS A 77 -21.93 0.17 -12.99
C LYS A 77 -20.56 -0.41 -12.61
N ASN A 78 -19.98 -1.19 -13.50
CA ASN A 78 -18.61 -1.66 -13.39
C ASN A 78 -17.75 -0.92 -14.40
N LEU A 79 -16.56 -0.50 -13.97
CA LEU A 79 -15.57 0.19 -14.75
C LEU A 79 -14.25 -0.57 -14.62
N ASP A 80 -13.69 -1.01 -15.73
CA ASP A 80 -12.37 -1.63 -15.79
C ASP A 80 -11.37 -0.63 -16.37
N LEU A 81 -10.41 -0.22 -15.54
CA LEU A 81 -9.36 0.71 -15.91
C LEU A 81 -8.09 -0.09 -16.17
N THR A 82 -7.69 -0.18 -17.43
CA THR A 82 -6.53 -0.99 -17.84
C THR A 82 -5.26 -0.19 -18.01
N GLU A 83 -5.37 1.11 -18.36
CA GLU A 83 -4.22 2.02 -18.52
C GLU A 83 -4.66 3.48 -18.22
N PRO A 84 -3.83 4.30 -17.58
CA PRO A 84 -2.52 4.02 -16.97
C PRO A 84 -2.64 3.33 -15.58
N VAL A 85 -3.86 3.16 -15.08
CA VAL A 85 -4.17 2.63 -13.75
C VAL A 85 -4.82 1.26 -13.92
N ARG A 86 -4.18 0.21 -13.40
CA ARG A 86 -4.77 -1.13 -13.39
C ARG A 86 -5.70 -1.26 -12.19
N ALA A 87 -6.97 -0.95 -12.39
CA ALA A 87 -7.97 -1.04 -11.35
C ALA A 87 -9.33 -1.41 -11.91
N SER A 88 -10.17 -2.04 -11.08
CA SER A 88 -11.58 -2.24 -11.36
C SER A 88 -12.41 -1.52 -10.31
N VAL A 89 -13.50 -0.88 -10.74
CA VAL A 89 -14.42 -0.16 -9.86
C VAL A 89 -15.82 -0.68 -10.07
N THR A 90 -16.49 -0.96 -8.96
CA THR A 90 -17.91 -1.27 -8.93
C THR A 90 -18.65 -0.17 -8.17
N VAL A 91 -19.58 0.49 -8.83
CA VAL A 91 -20.47 1.46 -8.22
C VAL A 91 -21.82 0.79 -8.00
N GLY A 92 -22.18 0.51 -6.75
CA GLY A 92 -23.43 -0.13 -6.36
C GLY A 92 -24.40 0.85 -5.72
N TYR A 93 -25.69 0.76 -6.07
CA TYR A 93 -26.76 1.49 -5.39
C TYR A 93 -27.14 0.77 -4.08
N ASP A 94 -27.19 1.50 -2.97
CA ASP A 94 -27.58 0.97 -1.66
C ASP A 94 -28.99 1.46 -1.28
N PRO A 95 -30.05 0.65 -1.52
CA PRO A 95 -31.42 1.02 -1.19
C PRO A 95 -31.73 0.95 0.31
N THR A 96 -30.84 0.38 1.11
CA THR A 96 -31.06 0.18 2.55
C THR A 96 -30.85 1.47 3.34
N GLN A 97 -30.00 2.35 2.84
CA GLN A 97 -29.74 3.63 3.46
C GLN A 97 -30.66 4.72 2.89
N LYS A 98 -31.33 5.41 3.78
CA LYS A 98 -32.26 6.51 3.43
C LYS A 98 -31.98 7.69 4.33
N GLY A 99 -32.09 8.89 3.78
CA GLY A 99 -32.03 10.14 4.52
C GLY A 99 -30.81 11.01 4.24
N ALA A 100 -30.90 12.24 4.74
CA ALA A 100 -29.85 13.24 4.54
C ALA A 100 -28.58 12.91 5.33
N PRO A 101 -27.39 13.26 4.80
CA PRO A 101 -26.14 13.15 5.54
C PRO A 101 -26.19 14.05 6.77
N ARG A 102 -25.79 13.52 7.92
CA ARG A 102 -25.78 14.27 9.17
C ARG A 102 -24.81 15.45 9.09
N GLY A 103 -25.23 16.62 9.57
CA GLY A 103 -24.36 17.78 9.77
C GLY A 103 -24.14 18.71 8.58
N LYS A 104 -24.79 18.50 7.45
CA LYS A 104 -24.57 19.31 6.23
C LYS A 104 -25.70 20.31 5.89
N GLY A 105 -26.60 20.67 6.77
CA GLY A 105 -27.61 21.72 6.53
C GLY A 105 -28.42 21.59 5.22
N ILE A 106 -28.45 20.40 4.60
CA ILE A 106 -29.13 20.15 3.33
C ILE A 106 -30.60 19.88 3.61
N SER A 107 -31.48 20.63 2.94
CA SER A 107 -32.92 20.48 3.10
C SER A 107 -33.43 19.20 2.44
N ALA A 108 -33.96 18.29 3.28
CA ALA A 108 -34.61 17.07 2.79
C ALA A 108 -35.91 17.32 2.01
N LEU A 109 -36.42 18.57 2.03
CA LEU A 109 -37.63 18.95 1.30
C LEU A 109 -37.41 19.14 -0.19
N HIS A 110 -36.17 19.51 -0.58
CA HIS A 110 -35.84 19.87 -1.97
C HIS A 110 -34.97 18.82 -2.68
N PHE A 111 -34.43 17.82 -1.93
CA PHE A 111 -33.57 16.81 -2.51
C PHE A 111 -33.93 15.40 -2.02
N ASN A 112 -33.91 14.46 -2.94
CA ASN A 112 -33.83 13.05 -2.63
C ASN A 112 -32.35 12.63 -2.50
N PHE A 113 -32.09 11.64 -1.67
CA PHE A 113 -30.74 11.15 -1.39
C PHE A 113 -30.62 9.73 -1.88
N ASP A 114 -29.86 9.53 -2.94
CA ASP A 114 -29.50 8.21 -3.43
C ASP A 114 -28.11 7.85 -2.89
N HIS A 115 -28.03 6.75 -2.15
CA HIS A 115 -26.81 6.25 -1.54
C HIS A 115 -26.13 5.24 -2.45
N TYR A 116 -24.82 5.37 -2.61
CA TYR A 116 -24.00 4.49 -3.42
C TYR A 116 -22.80 4.02 -2.64
N VAL A 117 -22.36 2.81 -2.95
CA VAL A 117 -21.10 2.24 -2.46
C VAL A 117 -20.18 2.05 -3.65
N ILE A 118 -19.03 2.69 -3.62
CA ILE A 118 -17.96 2.50 -4.59
C ILE A 118 -16.99 1.49 -3.98
N THR A 119 -16.74 0.39 -4.69
CA THR A 119 -15.71 -0.58 -4.35
C THR A 119 -14.67 -0.57 -5.45
N ALA A 120 -13.47 -0.08 -5.15
CA ALA A 120 -12.36 -0.01 -6.08
C ALA A 120 -11.28 -1.01 -5.68
N LYS A 121 -10.79 -1.79 -6.65
CA LYS A 121 -9.68 -2.73 -6.49
C LYS A 121 -8.55 -2.32 -7.41
N GLY A 122 -7.42 -1.94 -6.82
CA GLY A 122 -6.20 -1.66 -7.55
C GLY A 122 -5.31 -2.89 -7.61
N TYR A 123 -4.63 -3.06 -8.73
CA TYR A 123 -3.75 -4.20 -8.98
C TYR A 123 -2.40 -3.72 -9.46
N THR A 124 -1.35 -4.33 -8.92
CA THR A 124 -0.04 -4.28 -9.55
C THR A 124 0.42 -5.71 -9.81
N SER A 125 0.97 -5.97 -10.97
CA SER A 125 1.57 -7.27 -11.27
C SER A 125 2.90 -7.09 -11.98
N MET A 126 3.93 -7.71 -11.44
CA MET A 126 5.14 -8.09 -12.17
C MET A 126 5.15 -9.62 -12.32
N ALA A 127 5.98 -10.12 -13.21
CA ALA A 127 6.02 -11.54 -13.60
C ALA A 127 6.00 -12.56 -12.43
N THR A 128 6.39 -12.16 -11.22
CA THR A 128 6.46 -13.04 -10.03
C THR A 128 5.81 -12.46 -8.78
N LEU A 129 5.41 -11.19 -8.78
CA LEU A 129 4.86 -10.50 -7.61
C LEU A 129 3.57 -9.79 -8.01
N SER A 130 2.50 -10.04 -7.27
CA SER A 130 1.22 -9.33 -7.43
C SER A 130 0.81 -8.74 -6.08
N ALA A 131 0.38 -7.49 -6.08
CA ALA A 131 -0.26 -6.86 -4.95
C ALA A 131 -1.63 -6.36 -5.37
N SER A 132 -2.60 -6.42 -4.45
CA SER A 132 -3.92 -5.86 -4.64
C SER A 132 -4.34 -5.08 -3.40
N SER A 133 -5.05 -3.99 -3.61
CA SER A 133 -5.66 -3.20 -2.55
C SER A 133 -7.11 -2.93 -2.90
N GLU A 134 -7.97 -2.97 -1.89
CA GLU A 134 -9.40 -2.70 -2.05
C GLU A 134 -9.78 -1.50 -1.18
N ILE A 135 -10.42 -0.51 -1.79
CA ILE A 135 -10.97 0.67 -1.13
C ILE A 135 -12.48 0.67 -1.29
N GLN A 136 -13.19 0.91 -0.21
CA GLN A 136 -14.64 1.04 -0.24
C GLN A 136 -15.04 2.41 0.29
N GLU A 137 -15.80 3.15 -0.51
CA GLU A 137 -16.27 4.49 -0.17
C GLU A 137 -17.78 4.59 -0.33
N LYS A 138 -18.43 5.36 0.58
CA LYS A 138 -19.87 5.64 0.51
C LYS A 138 -20.09 7.04 0.02
N VAL A 139 -20.90 7.15 -1.04
CA VAL A 139 -21.21 8.41 -1.71
C VAL A 139 -22.73 8.65 -1.70
N ILE A 140 -23.12 9.89 -1.54
CA ILE A 140 -24.52 10.31 -1.59
C ILE A 140 -24.72 11.24 -2.77
N LYS A 141 -25.59 10.84 -3.70
CA LYS A 141 -26.02 11.68 -4.81
C LYS A 141 -27.27 12.46 -4.44
N LEU A 142 -27.20 13.78 -4.58
CA LEU A 142 -28.35 14.67 -4.40
C LEU A 142 -29.15 14.70 -5.70
N VAL A 143 -30.38 14.27 -5.64
CA VAL A 143 -31.33 14.33 -6.79
C VAL A 143 -32.40 15.37 -6.45
N PRO A 144 -32.47 16.49 -7.20
CA PRO A 144 -33.50 17.48 -6.96
C PRO A 144 -34.90 16.83 -7.07
N THR A 145 -35.77 17.06 -6.09
CA THR A 145 -37.17 16.72 -6.22
C THR A 145 -37.77 17.72 -7.21
N ALA A 146 -38.30 17.23 -8.35
CA ALA A 146 -39.05 18.08 -9.25
C ALA A 146 -40.28 18.60 -8.46
N GLN A 147 -40.18 19.85 -7.99
CA GLN A 147 -41.37 20.52 -7.51
C GLN A 147 -42.28 20.68 -8.73
N GLY A 148 -43.45 20.03 -8.66
CA GLY A 148 -44.48 20.15 -9.70
C GLY A 148 -44.73 21.63 -10.01
N GLY A 149 -44.52 22.00 -11.28
CA GLY A 149 -44.84 23.33 -11.72
C GLY A 149 -46.31 23.63 -11.40
N TYR A 150 -46.49 24.82 -10.95
CA TYR A 150 -47.82 25.43 -10.82
C TYR A 150 -48.47 25.59 -12.18
#